data_b8c4d74ee8d1d8a9f6d05b245cea82ef
#
_entry.id   b8c4d74ee8d1d8a9f6d05b245cea82ef
#
_cell.length_a   1.000
_cell.length_b   1.000
_cell.length_c   1.000
_cell.angle_alpha   90.00
_cell.angle_beta   90.00
_cell.angle_gamma   90.00
#
_symmetry.space_group_name_H-M   'P 1'
#
loop_
_entity.id
_entity.type
_entity.pdbx_description
1 polymer ?
#
loop_
_entity_poly.entity_id
_entity_poly.type
_entity_poly.pdbx_seq_one_letter_code
_entity_poly.pdbx_strand_id
1 'polypeptide(L)'
;DFGGKMPEGWIDIIVKAISLGLNIASGMHSRLSSFDEISKAAIKHGVKLHDLRYNNIEFDTGKGLKRTGKRLLTVGTDCSVGKKYTALAVEKAMLEKNMKVSFKATGQTGVLIAENGIAIDAIVSDFISGAVEWLSPDNDRDHWDIIEGQGSLFHPSFAGVSLGLLHGSQPDAFIVCHEPTRTQMRGVEAAMPSIGDVIEQTVQCGKLTNKNIHCIGIALNTSN
;
A
#
# COMPACT_ATOMS: atom_id res chain seq x y z
N ASP A 1 -16.02 5.72 -0.98
CA ASP A 1 -16.40 6.21 -2.32
C ASP A 1 -15.39 5.77 -3.37
N PHE A 2 -15.86 5.45 -4.55
CA PHE A 2 -14.97 5.13 -5.67
C PHE A 2 -14.10 6.37 -6.00
N GLY A 3 -12.78 6.16 -6.07
CA GLY A 3 -11.80 7.22 -6.33
C GLY A 3 -11.46 8.10 -5.12
N GLY A 4 -11.94 7.77 -3.92
CA GLY A 4 -11.52 8.47 -2.69
C GLY A 4 -11.81 9.97 -2.68
N LYS A 5 -12.89 10.39 -3.32
CA LYS A 5 -13.35 11.80 -3.29
C LYS A 5 -14.20 12.06 -2.06
N MET A 6 -14.17 13.29 -1.58
CA MET A 6 -15.01 13.73 -0.46
C MET A 6 -16.49 13.64 -0.85
N PRO A 7 -17.33 12.86 -0.15
CA PRO A 7 -18.76 12.81 -0.39
C PRO A 7 -19.44 14.14 -0.05
N GLU A 8 -20.50 14.47 -0.77
CA GLU A 8 -21.35 15.62 -0.45
C GLU A 8 -21.95 15.46 0.96
N GLY A 9 -21.97 16.51 1.74
CA GLY A 9 -22.45 16.52 3.13
C GLY A 9 -21.46 16.05 4.19
N TRP A 10 -20.30 15.48 3.82
CA TRP A 10 -19.28 15.11 4.82
C TRP A 10 -18.54 16.32 5.40
N ILE A 11 -18.48 17.43 4.68
CA ILE A 11 -17.83 18.65 5.14
C ILE A 11 -18.46 19.11 6.46
N ASP A 12 -19.80 19.18 6.55
CA ASP A 12 -20.50 19.59 7.77
C ASP A 12 -20.24 18.64 8.94
N ILE A 13 -20.20 17.34 8.67
CA ILE A 13 -19.89 16.32 9.69
C ILE A 13 -18.46 16.49 10.22
N ILE A 14 -17.50 16.72 9.33
CA ILE A 14 -16.10 16.93 9.67
C ILE A 14 -15.95 18.23 10.49
N VAL A 15 -16.56 19.33 10.05
CA VAL A 15 -16.56 20.61 10.78
C VAL A 15 -17.16 20.46 12.16
N LYS A 16 -18.25 19.68 12.30
CA LYS A 16 -18.85 19.38 13.61
C LYS A 16 -17.88 18.59 14.49
N ALA A 17 -17.21 17.56 13.96
CA ALA A 17 -16.20 16.78 14.70
C ALA A 17 -15.05 17.68 15.18
N ILE A 18 -14.55 18.57 14.30
CA ILE A 18 -13.54 19.57 14.62
C ILE A 18 -14.00 20.50 15.76
N SER A 19 -15.26 20.96 15.72
CA SER A 19 -15.81 21.83 16.78
C SER A 19 -15.89 21.16 18.16
N LEU A 20 -15.86 19.83 18.20
CA LEU A 20 -15.76 19.02 19.42
C LEU A 20 -14.30 18.77 19.86
N GLY A 21 -13.31 19.38 19.18
CA GLY A 21 -11.89 19.24 19.51
C GLY A 21 -11.23 17.97 18.95
N LEU A 22 -11.85 17.28 17.98
CA LEU A 22 -11.31 16.05 17.42
C LEU A 22 -10.33 16.35 16.28
N ASN A 23 -9.14 15.73 16.30
CA ASN A 23 -8.26 15.67 15.14
C ASN A 23 -8.88 14.80 14.06
N ILE A 24 -8.64 15.15 12.78
CA ILE A 24 -9.21 14.45 11.64
C ILE A 24 -8.08 13.76 10.85
N ALA A 25 -8.23 12.47 10.58
CA ALA A 25 -7.37 11.73 9.66
C ALA A 25 -8.17 11.27 8.44
N SER A 26 -7.65 11.50 7.24
CA SER A 26 -8.28 11.13 5.98
C SER A 26 -7.35 10.34 5.07
N GLY A 27 -7.86 9.22 4.55
CA GLY A 27 -7.21 8.46 3.48
C GLY A 27 -7.79 8.72 2.09
N MET A 28 -8.53 9.81 1.89
CA MET A 28 -9.11 10.17 0.60
C MET A 28 -8.09 10.83 -0.34
N HIS A 29 -8.37 10.82 -1.65
CA HIS A 29 -7.60 11.62 -2.62
C HIS A 29 -7.90 13.12 -2.53
N SER A 30 -9.05 13.51 -1.98
CA SER A 30 -9.32 14.91 -1.65
C SER A 30 -8.61 15.27 -0.35
N ARG A 31 -7.75 16.28 -0.39
CA ARG A 31 -7.11 16.79 0.83
C ARG A 31 -8.14 17.48 1.71
N LEU A 32 -8.10 17.22 3.02
CA LEU A 32 -8.93 17.95 4.00
C LEU A 32 -8.67 19.45 3.93
N SER A 33 -7.40 19.83 3.78
CA SER A 33 -6.96 21.23 3.71
C SER A 33 -7.40 21.96 2.45
N SER A 34 -7.89 21.27 1.41
CA SER A 34 -8.42 21.91 0.21
C SER A 34 -9.85 22.45 0.36
N PHE A 35 -10.51 22.12 1.49
CA PHE A 35 -11.83 22.64 1.82
C PHE A 35 -11.73 23.76 2.83
N ASP A 36 -12.12 24.97 2.42
CA ASP A 36 -12.01 26.20 3.21
C ASP A 36 -12.69 26.08 4.58
N GLU A 37 -13.88 25.49 4.63
CA GLU A 37 -14.66 25.31 5.84
C GLU A 37 -13.93 24.42 6.85
N ILE A 38 -13.33 23.33 6.39
CA ILE A 38 -12.54 22.38 7.21
C ILE A 38 -11.29 23.08 7.74
N SER A 39 -10.55 23.76 6.85
CA SER A 39 -9.32 24.47 7.21
C SER A 39 -9.55 25.58 8.24
N LYS A 40 -10.58 26.41 8.02
CA LYS A 40 -10.96 27.48 8.95
C LYS A 40 -11.40 26.92 10.31
N ALA A 41 -12.18 25.85 10.31
CA ALA A 41 -12.61 25.19 11.55
C ALA A 41 -11.41 24.60 12.31
N ALA A 42 -10.49 23.92 11.63
CA ALA A 42 -9.30 23.35 12.23
C ALA A 42 -8.42 24.41 12.92
N ILE A 43 -8.16 25.54 12.24
CA ILE A 43 -7.42 26.66 12.79
C ILE A 43 -8.14 27.24 14.01
N LYS A 44 -9.44 27.49 13.91
CA LYS A 44 -10.27 28.06 14.98
C LYS A 44 -10.25 27.21 16.25
N HIS A 45 -10.30 25.89 16.13
CA HIS A 45 -10.40 24.95 17.25
C HIS A 45 -9.05 24.34 17.64
N GLY A 46 -7.94 24.68 16.96
CA GLY A 46 -6.59 24.22 17.28
C GLY A 46 -6.40 22.71 17.07
N VAL A 47 -7.15 22.09 16.16
CA VAL A 47 -7.05 20.65 15.85
C VAL A 47 -6.18 20.39 14.64
N LYS A 48 -5.66 19.16 14.55
CA LYS A 48 -4.78 18.72 13.44
C LYS A 48 -5.58 18.00 12.35
N LEU A 49 -5.21 18.28 11.10
CA LEU A 49 -5.68 17.55 9.91
C LEU A 49 -4.55 16.65 9.41
N HIS A 50 -4.83 15.36 9.25
CA HIS A 50 -3.88 14.35 8.78
C HIS A 50 -4.36 13.78 7.44
N ASP A 51 -3.77 14.25 6.34
CA ASP A 51 -4.01 13.72 5.00
C ASP A 51 -3.04 12.55 4.73
N LEU A 52 -3.47 11.31 5.05
CA LEU A 52 -2.61 10.11 5.06
C LEU A 52 -2.04 9.72 3.69
N ARG A 53 -2.64 10.19 2.59
CA ARG A 53 -2.14 9.94 1.23
C ARG A 53 -1.04 10.92 0.82
N TYR A 54 -0.87 12.00 1.56
CA TYR A 54 0.03 13.06 1.19
C TYR A 54 1.15 13.19 2.20
N ASN A 55 2.35 13.27 1.70
CA ASN A 55 3.54 13.59 2.48
C ASN A 55 4.26 14.76 1.81
N ASN A 56 5.19 15.36 2.51
CA ASN A 56 6.01 16.47 2.01
C ASN A 56 7.41 15.98 1.58
N ILE A 57 7.54 14.67 1.27
CA ILE A 57 8.81 14.07 0.87
C ILE A 57 8.91 14.16 -0.65
N GLU A 58 10.01 14.67 -1.15
CA GLU A 58 10.38 14.60 -2.56
C GLU A 58 11.13 13.27 -2.79
N PHE A 59 10.69 12.51 -3.76
CA PHE A 59 11.29 11.23 -4.12
C PHE A 59 12.05 11.34 -5.43
N ASP A 60 13.21 10.71 -5.49
CA ASP A 60 13.93 10.45 -6.72
C ASP A 60 13.27 9.31 -7.52
N THR A 61 13.66 9.16 -8.79
CA THR A 61 13.36 7.97 -9.58
C THR A 61 14.07 6.75 -9.00
N GLY A 62 13.46 5.56 -9.13
CA GLY A 62 14.06 4.32 -8.68
C GLY A 62 15.36 4.00 -9.42
N LYS A 63 16.37 3.54 -8.70
CA LYS A 63 17.71 3.24 -9.23
C LYS A 63 17.91 1.78 -9.55
N GLY A 64 17.04 0.90 -9.03
CA GLY A 64 17.12 -0.54 -9.23
C GLY A 64 18.38 -1.20 -8.64
N LEU A 65 19.12 -0.51 -7.78
CA LEU A 65 20.30 -1.06 -7.12
C LEU A 65 19.89 -2.03 -6.01
N LYS A 66 20.55 -3.19 -5.95
CA LYS A 66 20.27 -4.18 -4.89
C LYS A 66 20.64 -3.60 -3.52
N ARG A 67 19.70 -3.62 -2.62
CA ARG A 67 19.85 -3.20 -1.23
C ARG A 67 20.08 -4.41 -0.32
N THR A 68 20.80 -4.22 0.78
CA THR A 68 20.99 -5.23 1.83
C THR A 68 19.70 -5.43 2.64
N GLY A 69 19.62 -6.52 3.40
CA GLY A 69 18.38 -6.97 4.01
C GLY A 69 17.53 -7.79 3.05
N LYS A 70 16.40 -8.28 3.53
CA LYS A 70 15.47 -9.14 2.78
C LYS A 70 14.11 -8.46 2.68
N ARG A 71 13.37 -8.73 1.61
CA ARG A 71 12.08 -8.11 1.34
C ARG A 71 11.06 -9.15 0.96
N LEU A 72 9.91 -9.09 1.62
CA LEU A 72 8.74 -9.87 1.29
C LEU A 72 7.62 -8.91 0.85
N LEU A 73 7.07 -9.15 -0.34
CA LEU A 73 5.96 -8.37 -0.88
C LEU A 73 4.67 -9.20 -0.86
N THR A 74 3.56 -8.64 -0.39
CA THR A 74 2.25 -9.24 -0.65
C THR A 74 1.74 -8.76 -2.01
N VAL A 75 1.45 -9.68 -2.92
CA VAL A 75 0.80 -9.39 -4.20
C VAL A 75 -0.63 -9.94 -4.21
N GLY A 76 -1.42 -9.68 -5.21
CA GLY A 76 -2.78 -10.22 -5.21
C GLY A 76 -3.37 -10.36 -6.60
N THR A 77 -4.35 -11.26 -6.69
CA THR A 77 -5.15 -11.45 -7.89
C THR A 77 -5.98 -10.22 -8.24
N ASP A 78 -6.31 -9.37 -7.23
CA ASP A 78 -7.07 -8.13 -7.41
C ASP A 78 -6.80 -7.14 -6.26
N CYS A 79 -7.49 -6.00 -6.27
CA CYS A 79 -7.62 -5.09 -5.13
C CYS A 79 -8.46 -5.70 -4.02
N SER A 80 -8.18 -5.30 -2.78
CA SER A 80 -8.99 -5.70 -1.59
C SER A 80 -9.13 -7.21 -1.39
N VAL A 81 -8.11 -8.00 -1.73
CA VAL A 81 -8.03 -9.45 -1.52
C VAL A 81 -7.26 -9.83 -0.23
N GLY A 82 -6.94 -8.86 0.63
CA GLY A 82 -6.34 -9.11 1.95
C GLY A 82 -4.84 -8.82 2.07
N LYS A 83 -4.17 -8.23 1.07
CA LYS A 83 -2.71 -7.98 1.07
C LYS A 83 -2.17 -7.32 2.34
N LYS A 84 -2.81 -6.24 2.80
CA LYS A 84 -2.43 -5.54 4.03
C LYS A 84 -2.53 -6.45 5.27
N TYR A 85 -3.63 -7.15 5.43
CA TYR A 85 -3.84 -8.03 6.58
C TYR A 85 -2.86 -9.21 6.57
N THR A 86 -2.57 -9.76 5.39
CA THR A 86 -1.53 -10.79 5.24
C THR A 86 -0.16 -10.26 5.64
N ALA A 87 0.22 -9.07 5.19
CA ALA A 87 1.51 -8.46 5.54
C ALA A 87 1.65 -8.26 7.06
N LEU A 88 0.62 -7.70 7.71
CA LEU A 88 0.60 -7.51 9.17
C LEU A 88 0.62 -8.84 9.94
N ALA A 89 -0.10 -9.85 9.47
CA ALA A 89 -0.11 -11.17 10.10
C ALA A 89 1.25 -11.88 9.98
N VAL A 90 1.92 -11.75 8.83
CA VAL A 90 3.27 -12.28 8.62
C VAL A 90 4.27 -11.58 9.52
N GLU A 91 4.25 -10.24 9.56
CA GLU A 91 5.11 -9.47 10.48
C GLU A 91 4.93 -9.96 11.92
N LYS A 92 3.68 -10.02 12.41
CA LYS A 92 3.38 -10.49 13.77
C LYS A 92 3.94 -11.88 14.03
N ALA A 93 3.70 -12.83 13.12
CA ALA A 93 4.18 -14.21 13.27
C ALA A 93 5.73 -14.31 13.26
N MET A 94 6.41 -13.43 12.52
CA MET A 94 7.86 -13.35 12.48
C MET A 94 8.41 -12.74 13.76
N LEU A 95 7.78 -11.70 14.32
CA LEU A 95 8.13 -11.11 15.62
C LEU A 95 7.99 -12.11 16.76
N GLU A 96 6.90 -12.92 16.77
CA GLU A 96 6.71 -14.00 17.75
C GLU A 96 7.81 -15.08 17.69
N LYS A 97 8.52 -15.19 16.57
CA LYS A 97 9.69 -16.06 16.37
C LYS A 97 11.02 -15.33 16.61
N ASN A 98 11.01 -14.14 17.20
CA ASN A 98 12.18 -13.30 17.43
C ASN A 98 13.00 -12.98 16.18
N MET A 99 12.36 -12.91 15.01
CA MET A 99 13.00 -12.48 13.77
C MET A 99 13.06 -10.95 13.70
N LYS A 100 14.12 -10.42 13.10
CA LYS A 100 14.21 -8.99 12.79
C LYS A 100 13.29 -8.69 11.61
N VAL A 101 12.23 -7.95 11.85
CA VAL A 101 11.21 -7.66 10.84
C VAL A 101 10.56 -6.31 11.08
N SER A 102 10.15 -5.64 10.00
CA SER A 102 9.34 -4.43 10.07
C SER A 102 8.33 -4.36 8.91
N PHE A 103 7.10 -3.96 9.24
CA PHE A 103 6.07 -3.70 8.26
C PHE A 103 6.34 -2.37 7.54
N LYS A 104 6.17 -2.37 6.22
CA LYS A 104 6.30 -1.19 5.34
C LYS A 104 4.96 -0.89 4.70
N ALA A 105 4.29 0.13 5.23
CA ALA A 105 2.98 0.56 4.75
C ALA A 105 3.08 1.29 3.40
N THR A 106 2.28 0.88 2.42
CA THR A 106 2.23 1.47 1.08
C THR A 106 0.84 2.00 0.71
N GLY A 107 -0.13 1.87 1.59
CA GLY A 107 -1.50 2.37 1.44
C GLY A 107 -1.96 3.14 2.68
N GLN A 108 -2.96 4.00 2.50
CA GLN A 108 -3.43 4.93 3.54
C GLN A 108 -3.81 4.26 4.87
N THR A 109 -4.42 3.08 4.82
CA THR A 109 -4.79 2.36 6.06
C THR A 109 -3.57 1.75 6.74
N GLY A 110 -2.61 1.24 5.95
CA GLY A 110 -1.33 0.76 6.47
C GLY A 110 -0.55 1.89 7.15
N VAL A 111 -0.50 3.07 6.51
CA VAL A 111 0.12 4.27 7.07
C VAL A 111 -0.52 4.68 8.40
N LEU A 112 -1.86 4.63 8.50
CA LEU A 112 -2.56 4.92 9.76
C LEU A 112 -2.22 3.91 10.87
N ILE A 113 -2.10 2.62 10.53
CA ILE A 113 -1.79 1.55 11.49
C ILE A 113 -0.35 1.62 11.96
N ALA A 114 0.60 1.83 11.03
CA ALA A 114 2.03 1.84 11.31
C ALA A 114 2.55 3.21 11.79
N GLU A 115 1.71 4.25 11.73
CA GLU A 115 2.08 5.66 11.97
C GLU A 115 3.24 6.14 11.07
N ASN A 116 3.60 5.35 10.07
CA ASN A 116 4.68 5.59 9.11
C ASN A 116 4.39 4.86 7.79
N GLY A 117 4.90 5.36 6.68
CA GLY A 117 4.73 4.74 5.37
C GLY A 117 4.44 5.75 4.27
N ILE A 118 4.10 5.24 3.09
CA ILE A 118 3.81 6.05 1.91
C ILE A 118 2.58 5.49 1.20
N ALA A 119 1.55 6.31 0.98
CA ALA A 119 0.46 5.93 0.08
C ALA A 119 0.95 6.06 -1.37
N ILE A 120 1.49 4.97 -1.92
CA ILE A 120 2.17 4.99 -3.23
C ILE A 120 1.25 5.27 -4.41
N ASP A 121 -0.04 5.06 -4.26
CA ASP A 121 -1.05 5.40 -5.26
C ASP A 121 -1.29 6.92 -5.40
N ALA A 122 -0.74 7.72 -4.50
CA ALA A 122 -0.73 9.18 -4.59
C ALA A 122 0.62 9.75 -5.06
N ILE A 123 1.58 8.90 -5.38
CA ILE A 123 2.89 9.31 -5.91
C ILE A 123 2.82 9.39 -7.45
N VAL A 124 3.46 10.39 -8.02
CA VAL A 124 3.63 10.50 -9.48
C VAL A 124 4.36 9.27 -9.99
N SER A 125 3.87 8.67 -11.08
CA SER A 125 4.27 7.34 -11.55
C SER A 125 5.79 7.16 -11.70
N ASP A 126 6.51 8.17 -12.16
CA ASP A 126 7.97 8.15 -12.37
C ASP A 126 8.74 7.95 -11.05
N PHE A 127 8.13 8.30 -9.92
CA PHE A 127 8.78 8.26 -8.60
C PHE A 127 8.29 7.09 -7.73
N ILE A 128 7.32 6.27 -8.17
CA ILE A 128 6.79 5.15 -7.36
C ILE A 128 7.92 4.22 -6.92
N SER A 129 8.75 3.74 -7.85
CA SER A 129 9.85 2.83 -7.52
C SER A 129 10.86 3.47 -6.58
N GLY A 130 11.20 4.75 -6.77
CA GLY A 130 12.10 5.48 -5.88
C GLY A 130 11.52 5.71 -4.49
N ALA A 131 10.23 6.00 -4.38
CA ALA A 131 9.53 6.13 -3.10
C ALA A 131 9.56 4.81 -2.32
N VAL A 132 9.42 3.66 -3.01
CA VAL A 132 9.52 2.34 -2.39
C VAL A 132 10.96 2.00 -2.00
N GLU A 133 11.95 2.41 -2.78
CA GLU A 133 13.37 2.29 -2.40
C GLU A 133 13.67 3.11 -1.14
N TRP A 134 13.13 4.30 -1.02
CA TRP A 134 13.23 5.13 0.18
C TRP A 134 12.55 4.48 1.39
N LEU A 135 11.36 3.88 1.21
CA LEU A 135 10.59 3.22 2.26
C LEU A 135 11.29 1.98 2.84
N SER A 136 12.03 1.27 2.01
CA SER A 136 12.73 0.03 2.34
C SER A 136 14.22 0.15 1.98
N PRO A 137 15.00 0.95 2.73
CA PRO A 137 16.42 1.17 2.46
C PRO A 137 17.29 -0.06 2.79
N ASP A 138 18.59 0.10 2.74
CA ASP A 138 19.54 -0.90 3.25
C ASP A 138 19.26 -1.23 4.71
N ASN A 139 19.38 -2.51 5.08
CA ASN A 139 19.14 -3.00 6.42
C ASN A 139 20.10 -4.15 6.76
N ASP A 140 20.10 -4.63 8.00
CA ASP A 140 20.82 -5.83 8.40
C ASP A 140 20.50 -7.00 7.45
N ARG A 141 21.47 -7.87 7.19
CA ARG A 141 21.31 -8.99 6.24
C ARG A 141 20.22 -10.00 6.63
N ASP A 142 19.92 -10.09 7.91
CA ASP A 142 18.91 -10.98 8.51
C ASP A 142 17.57 -10.28 8.78
N HIS A 143 17.49 -8.97 8.52
CA HIS A 143 16.26 -8.18 8.66
C HIS A 143 15.32 -8.41 7.45
N TRP A 144 14.02 -8.49 7.71
CA TRP A 144 12.96 -8.57 6.73
C TRP A 144 12.10 -7.31 6.73
N ASP A 145 11.98 -6.66 5.59
CA ASP A 145 10.92 -5.69 5.33
C ASP A 145 9.71 -6.41 4.73
N ILE A 146 8.58 -6.36 5.43
CA ILE A 146 7.31 -6.91 4.95
C ILE A 146 6.53 -5.77 4.30
N ILE A 147 6.51 -5.76 2.98
CA ILE A 147 5.97 -4.65 2.20
C ILE A 147 4.51 -4.93 1.84
N GLU A 148 3.63 -4.01 2.21
CA GLU A 148 2.22 -4.04 1.84
C GLU A 148 2.06 -3.91 0.31
N GLY A 149 1.36 -4.85 -0.32
CA GLY A 149 1.07 -4.79 -1.75
C GLY A 149 -0.13 -3.90 -2.09
N GLN A 150 -0.09 -3.31 -3.28
CA GLN A 150 -1.17 -2.47 -3.81
C GLN A 150 -1.61 -2.96 -5.19
N GLY A 151 -2.92 -2.85 -5.48
CA GLY A 151 -3.48 -3.23 -6.78
C GLY A 151 -3.28 -4.70 -7.17
N SER A 152 -3.13 -4.92 -8.46
CA SER A 152 -2.78 -6.19 -9.10
C SER A 152 -2.15 -5.90 -10.46
N LEU A 153 -1.17 -6.69 -10.89
CA LEU A 153 -0.58 -6.58 -12.23
C LEU A 153 -1.58 -6.86 -13.37
N PHE A 154 -2.69 -7.51 -13.04
CA PHE A 154 -3.76 -7.83 -14.00
C PHE A 154 -4.88 -6.79 -14.03
N HIS A 155 -4.92 -5.87 -13.04
CA HIS A 155 -6.01 -4.90 -12.97
C HIS A 155 -5.77 -3.74 -13.96
N PRO A 156 -6.68 -3.49 -14.92
CA PRO A 156 -6.46 -2.48 -15.97
C PRO A 156 -6.22 -1.06 -15.42
N SER A 157 -6.79 -0.73 -14.26
CA SER A 157 -6.61 0.60 -13.66
C SER A 157 -5.41 0.72 -12.72
N PHE A 158 -4.91 -0.39 -12.15
CA PHE A 158 -3.96 -0.33 -11.03
C PHE A 158 -2.65 -1.09 -11.28
N ALA A 159 -2.50 -1.71 -12.47
CA ALA A 159 -1.30 -2.47 -12.82
C ALA A 159 -0.02 -1.61 -12.75
N GLY A 160 -0.08 -0.34 -13.16
CA GLY A 160 1.07 0.56 -13.14
C GLY A 160 1.62 0.80 -11.73
N VAL A 161 0.75 1.02 -10.75
CA VAL A 161 1.15 1.16 -9.33
C VAL A 161 1.75 -0.14 -8.81
N SER A 162 1.13 -1.30 -9.15
CA SER A 162 1.62 -2.62 -8.74
C SER A 162 3.00 -2.92 -9.31
N LEU A 163 3.26 -2.56 -10.57
CA LEU A 163 4.55 -2.76 -11.23
C LEU A 163 5.64 -1.85 -10.63
N GLY A 164 5.34 -0.58 -10.42
CA GLY A 164 6.26 0.36 -9.77
C GLY A 164 6.63 -0.09 -8.35
N LEU A 165 5.64 -0.57 -7.58
CA LEU A 165 5.86 -1.15 -6.26
C LEU A 165 6.74 -2.41 -6.31
N LEU A 166 6.48 -3.33 -7.25
CA LEU A 166 7.26 -4.55 -7.42
C LEU A 166 8.72 -4.23 -7.74
N HIS A 167 8.96 -3.29 -8.66
CA HIS A 167 10.31 -2.90 -9.05
C HIS A 167 11.05 -2.16 -7.93
N GLY A 168 10.38 -1.23 -7.24
CA GLY A 168 10.99 -0.50 -6.14
C GLY A 168 11.24 -1.36 -4.90
N SER A 169 10.40 -2.35 -4.61
CA SER A 169 10.59 -3.26 -3.47
C SER A 169 11.69 -4.29 -3.71
N GLN A 170 11.95 -4.73 -4.96
CA GLN A 170 12.93 -5.77 -5.30
C GLN A 170 12.81 -7.01 -4.39
N PRO A 171 11.62 -7.62 -4.24
CA PRO A 171 11.38 -8.60 -3.21
C PRO A 171 12.18 -9.87 -3.44
N ASP A 172 12.71 -10.45 -2.36
CA ASP A 172 13.31 -11.78 -2.37
C ASP A 172 12.24 -12.86 -2.41
N ALA A 173 11.11 -12.58 -1.73
CA ALA A 173 9.96 -13.47 -1.67
C ALA A 173 8.65 -12.69 -1.81
N PHE A 174 7.60 -13.37 -2.29
CA PHE A 174 6.25 -12.79 -2.26
C PHE A 174 5.18 -13.83 -1.89
N ILE A 175 4.05 -13.31 -1.39
CA ILE A 175 2.85 -14.08 -1.07
C ILE A 175 1.72 -13.59 -1.96
N VAL A 176 1.00 -14.50 -2.62
CA VAL A 176 -0.19 -14.17 -3.41
C VAL A 176 -1.42 -14.19 -2.52
N CYS A 177 -2.11 -13.05 -2.43
CA CYS A 177 -3.39 -12.93 -1.76
C CYS A 177 -4.53 -13.12 -2.77
N HIS A 178 -5.51 -13.95 -2.41
CA HIS A 178 -6.63 -14.29 -3.27
C HIS A 178 -7.93 -14.37 -2.47
N GLU A 179 -9.02 -13.95 -3.07
CA GLU A 179 -10.37 -14.06 -2.54
C GLU A 179 -11.16 -15.02 -3.47
N PRO A 180 -11.37 -16.28 -3.05
CA PRO A 180 -11.83 -17.36 -3.93
C PRO A 180 -13.30 -17.23 -4.35
N THR A 181 -14.12 -16.43 -3.66
CA THR A 181 -15.53 -16.25 -4.01
C THR A 181 -15.72 -15.20 -5.11
N ARG A 182 -14.66 -14.44 -5.46
CA ARG A 182 -14.74 -13.40 -6.46
C ARG A 182 -14.39 -13.93 -7.85
N THR A 183 -15.31 -13.71 -8.81
CA THR A 183 -15.15 -14.15 -10.21
C THR A 183 -14.71 -13.03 -11.15
N GLN A 184 -14.96 -11.77 -10.78
CA GLN A 184 -14.61 -10.58 -11.55
C GLN A 184 -13.77 -9.63 -10.71
N MET A 185 -12.87 -8.91 -11.37
CA MET A 185 -12.06 -7.89 -10.72
C MET A 185 -12.90 -6.69 -10.28
N ARG A 186 -12.52 -6.09 -9.18
CA ARG A 186 -13.30 -5.03 -8.54
C ARG A 186 -13.39 -3.77 -9.40
N GLY A 187 -14.61 -3.38 -9.74
CA GLY A 187 -14.92 -2.13 -10.47
C GLY A 187 -14.63 -2.17 -11.96
N VAL A 188 -14.36 -3.33 -12.53
CA VAL A 188 -14.15 -3.53 -13.98
C VAL A 188 -14.76 -4.85 -14.45
N GLU A 189 -15.06 -4.96 -15.74
CA GLU A 189 -15.62 -6.18 -16.36
C GLU A 189 -14.52 -7.17 -16.79
N ALA A 190 -13.47 -7.30 -15.98
CA ALA A 190 -12.38 -8.25 -16.23
C ALA A 190 -12.52 -9.46 -15.31
N ALA A 191 -12.28 -10.66 -15.85
CA ALA A 191 -12.26 -11.88 -15.08
C ALA A 191 -11.08 -11.89 -14.10
N MET A 192 -11.25 -12.58 -12.97
CA MET A 192 -10.14 -12.81 -12.05
C MET A 192 -9.06 -13.67 -12.72
N PRO A 193 -7.77 -13.27 -12.64
CA PRO A 193 -6.68 -14.14 -13.09
C PRO A 193 -6.56 -15.37 -12.21
N SER A 194 -6.00 -16.44 -12.75
CA SER A 194 -5.63 -17.57 -11.92
C SER A 194 -4.46 -17.22 -10.99
N ILE A 195 -4.35 -17.91 -9.88
CA ILE A 195 -3.20 -17.77 -8.97
C ILE A 195 -1.89 -18.08 -9.68
N GLY A 196 -1.91 -19.08 -10.57
CA GLY A 196 -0.75 -19.45 -11.38
C GLY A 196 -0.26 -18.32 -12.29
N ASP A 197 -1.18 -17.66 -13.00
CA ASP A 197 -0.85 -16.52 -13.86
C ASP A 197 -0.26 -15.36 -13.05
N VAL A 198 -0.82 -15.08 -11.87
CA VAL A 198 -0.29 -14.02 -10.98
C VAL A 198 1.11 -14.35 -10.49
N ILE A 199 1.40 -15.62 -10.15
CA ILE A 199 2.75 -16.05 -9.77
C ILE A 199 3.71 -15.87 -10.93
N GLU A 200 3.35 -16.38 -12.10
CA GLU A 200 4.20 -16.31 -13.28
C GLU A 200 4.52 -14.88 -13.69
N GLN A 201 3.48 -14.04 -13.81
CA GLN A 201 3.64 -12.63 -14.18
C GLN A 201 4.46 -11.84 -13.15
N THR A 202 4.24 -12.11 -11.85
CA THR A 202 5.01 -11.45 -10.78
C THR A 202 6.47 -11.84 -10.84
N VAL A 203 6.78 -13.12 -11.09
CA VAL A 203 8.17 -13.59 -11.25
C VAL A 203 8.82 -12.98 -12.49
N GLN A 204 8.11 -12.96 -13.63
CA GLN A 204 8.65 -12.39 -14.87
C GLN A 204 8.98 -10.90 -14.70
N CYS A 205 8.06 -10.10 -14.18
CA CYS A 205 8.27 -8.67 -13.96
C CYS A 205 9.31 -8.40 -12.86
N GLY A 206 9.27 -9.16 -11.77
CA GLY A 206 10.16 -8.95 -10.62
C GLY A 206 11.62 -9.33 -10.89
N LYS A 207 11.87 -10.30 -11.78
CA LYS A 207 13.23 -10.69 -12.21
C LYS A 207 14.02 -9.58 -12.90
N LEU A 208 13.34 -8.55 -13.39
CA LEU A 208 14.01 -7.38 -13.98
C LEU A 208 14.84 -6.63 -12.94
N THR A 209 14.44 -6.66 -11.66
CA THR A 209 15.12 -5.95 -10.57
C THR A 209 15.68 -6.88 -9.49
N ASN A 210 15.16 -8.11 -9.34
CA ASN A 210 15.70 -9.14 -8.45
C ASN A 210 15.55 -10.54 -9.07
N LYS A 211 16.63 -11.10 -9.60
CA LYS A 211 16.62 -12.40 -10.26
C LYS A 211 16.20 -13.57 -9.36
N ASN A 212 16.28 -13.40 -8.04
CA ASN A 212 16.01 -14.46 -7.06
C ASN A 212 14.57 -14.43 -6.53
N ILE A 213 13.73 -13.56 -7.04
CA ILE A 213 12.32 -13.47 -6.62
C ILE A 213 11.60 -14.81 -6.79
N HIS A 214 10.85 -15.22 -5.76
CA HIS A 214 10.04 -16.44 -5.81
C HIS A 214 8.79 -16.33 -4.93
N CYS A 215 7.76 -17.09 -5.30
CA CYS A 215 6.55 -17.23 -4.48
C CYS A 215 6.80 -18.20 -3.32
N ILE A 216 6.44 -17.80 -2.10
CA ILE A 216 6.59 -18.63 -0.90
C ILE A 216 5.26 -19.08 -0.30
N GLY A 217 4.15 -18.57 -0.78
CA GLY A 217 2.85 -18.94 -0.23
C GLY A 217 1.68 -18.22 -0.89
N ILE A 218 0.49 -18.71 -0.54
CA ILE A 218 -0.79 -18.17 -0.96
C ILE A 218 -1.60 -17.88 0.31
N ALA A 219 -2.16 -16.67 0.40
CA ALA A 219 -3.07 -16.27 1.46
C ALA A 219 -4.49 -16.18 0.90
N LEU A 220 -5.39 -16.99 1.44
CA LEU A 220 -6.79 -17.01 1.03
C LEU A 220 -7.63 -16.15 1.98
N ASN A 221 -8.35 -15.18 1.41
CA ASN A 221 -9.37 -14.44 2.14
C ASN A 221 -10.68 -15.22 2.08
N THR A 222 -11.01 -15.92 3.15
CA THR A 222 -12.20 -16.77 3.27
C THR A 222 -13.29 -16.15 4.17
N SER A 223 -13.13 -14.88 4.57
CA SER A 223 -14.15 -14.20 5.35
C SER A 223 -15.38 -13.91 4.49
N ASN A 224 -16.47 -14.55 4.79
CA ASN A 224 -17.82 -14.29 4.28
C ASN A 224 -18.61 -13.50 5.32
#